data_0e613b2551217f586a1706fe44aab4ef
#
_entry.id   0e613b2551217f586a1706fe44aab4ef
#
_cell.length_a   1.000
_cell.length_b   1.000
_cell.length_c   1.000
_cell.angle_alpha   90.00
_cell.angle_beta   90.00
_cell.angle_gamma   90.00
#
_symmetry.space_group_name_H-M   'P 1'
#
loop_
_entity.id
_entity.type
_entity.pdbx_description
1 polymer ?
#
loop_
_entity_poly.entity_id
_entity_poly.type
_entity_poly.pdbx_seq_one_letter_code
_entity_poly.pdbx_strand_id
1 'polypeptide(L)'
;MTHSCRLSVAPMLDWTDRHCRYFHRLLSAQTLLYTEMVTTGAIIHGRGDFLAYNQEEHPVALQFGGSNPKDLAHCAKLAQERGYDEINLNVGCPSDRVQNGRFGACLMGEPDLVAECVAAMRAVVDIPVTVKTRIGIDDQDSYEFLTQFIATVAEKGGCEQFTIHARKAWLSGLSPKENREIPPLDYPRAYQIKRDFPHLTIAVNGGVKSLEEAKLHLQHLDGVMIGREAYQNPYLLAEVDQQIFGLETPVKKRS
;
A
#
# COMPACT_ATOMS: atom_id res chain seq x y z
N MET A 1 -13.89 13.45 2.77
CA MET A 1 -14.46 12.35 1.98
C MET A 1 -13.42 11.24 1.98
N THR A 2 -13.75 10.06 2.47
CA THR A 2 -12.85 8.90 2.40
C THR A 2 -12.73 8.48 0.93
N HIS A 3 -11.53 8.58 0.36
CA HIS A 3 -11.28 8.11 -0.99
C HIS A 3 -11.52 6.61 -1.07
N SER A 4 -12.15 6.18 -2.17
CA SER A 4 -12.43 4.76 -2.35
C SER A 4 -11.13 4.00 -2.63
N CYS A 5 -10.80 3.01 -1.83
CA CYS A 5 -9.68 2.11 -2.05
C CYS A 5 -9.93 1.06 -3.16
N ARG A 6 -11.06 1.17 -3.90
CA ARG A 6 -11.46 0.15 -4.90
C ARG A 6 -10.37 -0.16 -5.90
N LEU A 7 -9.64 0.86 -6.37
CA LEU A 7 -8.45 0.64 -7.18
C LEU A 7 -7.35 1.63 -6.85
N SER A 8 -6.15 1.11 -6.69
CA SER A 8 -4.96 1.90 -6.41
C SER A 8 -3.74 1.42 -7.21
N VAL A 9 -2.74 2.31 -7.36
CA VAL A 9 -1.43 1.97 -7.93
C VAL A 9 -0.43 1.79 -6.80
N ALA A 10 0.25 0.65 -6.79
CA ALA A 10 1.19 0.27 -5.73
C ALA A 10 2.38 1.22 -5.62
N PRO A 11 2.90 1.45 -4.39
CA PRO A 11 4.18 2.11 -4.19
C PRO A 11 5.31 1.28 -4.80
N MET A 12 6.07 1.85 -5.71
CA MET A 12 7.17 1.17 -6.41
C MET A 12 8.37 2.10 -6.50
N LEU A 13 9.46 1.75 -5.79
CA LEU A 13 10.71 2.51 -5.78
C LEU A 13 11.27 2.68 -7.20
N ASP A 14 11.76 3.86 -7.52
CA ASP A 14 12.28 4.30 -8.83
C ASP A 14 11.21 4.32 -9.96
N TRP A 15 9.95 4.00 -9.68
CA TRP A 15 8.89 3.94 -10.68
C TRP A 15 7.74 4.90 -10.40
N THR A 16 7.19 4.91 -9.19
CA THR A 16 6.02 5.75 -8.86
C THR A 16 6.43 7.11 -8.29
N ASP A 17 7.36 7.77 -8.96
CA ASP A 17 7.75 9.15 -8.70
C ASP A 17 6.60 10.13 -9.05
N ARG A 18 6.79 11.43 -8.77
CA ARG A 18 5.77 12.46 -9.04
C ARG A 18 5.41 12.58 -10.54
N HIS A 19 6.32 12.22 -11.45
CA HIS A 19 6.06 12.30 -12.89
C HIS A 19 5.19 11.15 -13.35
N CYS A 20 5.47 9.93 -12.88
CA CYS A 20 4.64 8.75 -13.11
C CYS A 20 3.24 8.95 -12.53
N ARG A 21 3.11 9.43 -11.27
CA ARG A 21 1.82 9.67 -10.64
C ARG A 21 1.01 10.75 -11.37
N TYR A 22 1.65 11.84 -11.76
CA TYR A 22 1.01 12.86 -12.60
C TYR A 22 0.48 12.26 -13.91
N PHE A 23 1.28 11.46 -14.60
CA PHE A 23 0.86 10.78 -15.82
C PHE A 23 -0.32 9.81 -15.57
N HIS A 24 -0.29 9.02 -14.51
CA HIS A 24 -1.39 8.14 -14.13
C HIS A 24 -2.68 8.93 -13.84
N ARG A 25 -2.56 10.09 -13.21
CA ARG A 25 -3.71 10.97 -12.95
C ARG A 25 -4.34 11.54 -14.23
N LEU A 26 -3.56 11.77 -15.25
CA LEU A 26 -4.11 12.14 -16.57
C LEU A 26 -4.98 11.03 -17.16
N LEU A 27 -4.80 9.77 -16.79
CA LEU A 27 -5.56 8.62 -17.27
C LEU A 27 -6.79 8.33 -16.42
N SER A 28 -6.70 8.41 -15.11
CA SER A 28 -7.81 8.14 -14.19
C SER A 28 -7.89 9.21 -13.10
N ALA A 29 -9.09 9.76 -12.90
CA ALA A 29 -9.35 10.75 -11.86
C ALA A 29 -9.55 10.12 -10.47
N GLN A 30 -10.00 8.86 -10.39
CA GLN A 30 -10.41 8.23 -9.13
C GLN A 30 -9.38 7.27 -8.53
N THR A 31 -8.44 6.75 -9.32
CA THR A 31 -7.43 5.82 -8.83
C THR A 31 -6.61 6.44 -7.71
N LEU A 32 -6.51 5.78 -6.55
CA LEU A 32 -5.61 6.20 -5.48
C LEU A 32 -4.16 5.93 -5.88
N LEU A 33 -3.33 6.97 -5.91
CA LEU A 33 -1.93 6.88 -6.30
C LEU A 33 -1.05 6.87 -5.04
N TYR A 34 -0.09 5.94 -5.00
CA TYR A 34 0.88 5.87 -3.90
C TYR A 34 2.22 6.47 -4.33
N THR A 35 2.86 7.20 -3.42
CA THR A 35 4.26 7.59 -3.60
C THR A 35 5.15 6.35 -3.59
N GLU A 36 6.41 6.54 -3.95
CA GLU A 36 7.47 5.61 -3.55
C GLU A 36 7.53 5.54 -2.02
N MET A 37 8.15 4.49 -1.47
CA MET A 37 8.39 4.41 -0.02
C MET A 37 9.41 5.46 0.40
N VAL A 38 9.01 6.40 1.27
CA VAL A 38 9.87 7.42 1.86
C VAL A 38 10.20 7.02 3.31
N THR A 39 11.48 6.98 3.67
CA THR A 39 11.87 6.65 5.05
C THR A 39 11.71 7.87 5.97
N THR A 40 11.33 7.64 7.23
CA THR A 40 11.26 8.71 8.25
C THR A 40 12.58 9.45 8.38
N GLY A 41 13.71 8.73 8.32
CA GLY A 41 15.03 9.34 8.36
C GLY A 41 15.31 10.28 7.17
N ALA A 42 14.78 10.00 5.98
CA ALA A 42 14.91 10.90 4.84
C ALA A 42 14.13 12.21 5.06
N ILE A 43 12.94 12.13 5.63
CA ILE A 43 12.10 13.31 5.92
C ILE A 43 12.73 14.17 7.02
N ILE A 44 13.22 13.55 8.10
CA ILE A 44 13.72 14.25 9.30
C ILE A 44 15.12 14.83 9.07
N HIS A 45 16.00 14.09 8.37
CA HIS A 45 17.42 14.43 8.26
C HIS A 45 17.90 14.68 6.83
N GLY A 46 17.08 14.39 5.84
CA GLY A 46 17.42 14.57 4.43
C GLY A 46 17.45 16.05 4.03
N ARG A 47 18.15 16.34 2.93
CA ARG A 47 18.28 17.72 2.40
C ARG A 47 17.29 17.99 1.26
N GLY A 48 16.54 16.98 0.79
CA GLY A 48 15.56 17.09 -0.29
C GLY A 48 14.14 17.30 0.24
N ASP A 49 13.24 17.75 -0.64
CA ASP A 49 11.80 17.75 -0.36
C ASP A 49 11.21 16.36 -0.71
N PHE A 50 11.29 15.43 0.25
CA PHE A 50 10.79 14.07 0.10
C PHE A 50 9.25 13.97 0.17
N LEU A 51 8.56 15.08 0.48
CA LEU A 51 7.11 15.19 0.53
C LEU A 51 6.53 15.91 -0.71
N ALA A 52 7.37 16.17 -1.72
CA ALA A 52 6.92 16.88 -2.92
C ALA A 52 5.99 16.00 -3.79
N TYR A 53 4.87 16.57 -4.19
CA TYR A 53 3.95 16.01 -5.20
C TYR A 53 3.29 17.16 -5.99
N ASN A 54 2.60 16.84 -7.08
CA ASN A 54 1.83 17.82 -7.84
C ASN A 54 0.38 17.82 -7.34
N GLN A 55 -0.26 18.99 -7.26
CA GLN A 55 -1.65 19.12 -6.77
C GLN A 55 -2.64 18.28 -7.59
N GLU A 56 -2.35 18.04 -8.84
CA GLU A 56 -3.16 17.21 -9.72
C GLU A 56 -3.14 15.73 -9.35
N GLU A 57 -2.16 15.26 -8.56
CA GLU A 57 -2.04 13.84 -8.19
C GLU A 57 -3.13 13.32 -7.26
N HIS A 58 -3.93 14.20 -6.63
CA HIS A 58 -5.01 13.78 -5.73
C HIS A 58 -6.07 12.90 -6.40
N PRO A 59 -6.54 11.82 -5.70
CA PRO A 59 -6.13 11.38 -4.37
C PRO A 59 -4.75 10.70 -4.37
N VAL A 60 -3.90 11.09 -3.43
CA VAL A 60 -2.51 10.60 -3.31
C VAL A 60 -2.18 10.19 -1.87
N ALA A 61 -1.63 8.97 -1.73
CA ALA A 61 -1.18 8.40 -0.47
C ALA A 61 0.34 8.45 -0.35
N LEU A 62 0.85 8.81 0.82
CA LEU A 62 2.27 8.75 1.15
C LEU A 62 2.61 7.45 1.84
N GLN A 63 3.56 6.67 1.29
CA GLN A 63 4.02 5.46 1.97
C GLN A 63 5.29 5.72 2.78
N PHE A 64 5.26 5.38 4.07
CA PHE A 64 6.41 5.42 4.97
C PHE A 64 7.14 4.09 5.10
N GLY A 65 8.48 4.19 5.23
CA GLY A 65 9.34 3.16 5.76
C GLY A 65 9.94 3.63 7.09
N GLY A 66 9.68 2.89 8.15
CA GLY A 66 10.16 3.19 9.50
C GLY A 66 9.55 2.26 10.54
N SER A 67 10.12 2.26 11.75
CA SER A 67 9.68 1.45 12.88
C SER A 67 9.75 2.18 14.22
N ASN A 68 10.07 3.48 14.21
CA ASN A 68 10.04 4.29 15.42
C ASN A 68 8.71 5.05 15.50
N PRO A 69 7.86 4.81 16.52
CA PRO A 69 6.55 5.44 16.63
C PRO A 69 6.60 6.98 16.68
N LYS A 70 7.60 7.57 17.36
CA LYS A 70 7.75 9.02 17.46
C LYS A 70 8.12 9.68 16.14
N ASP A 71 9.07 9.07 15.40
CA ASP A 71 9.48 9.56 14.08
C ASP A 71 8.33 9.46 13.08
N LEU A 72 7.59 8.34 13.10
CA LEU A 72 6.42 8.13 12.26
C LEU A 72 5.30 9.13 12.57
N ALA A 73 5.00 9.40 13.84
CA ALA A 73 4.03 10.41 14.23
C ALA A 73 4.44 11.82 13.76
N HIS A 74 5.72 12.18 13.91
CA HIS A 74 6.23 13.45 13.40
C HIS A 74 6.08 13.56 11.88
N CYS A 75 6.50 12.53 11.14
CA CYS A 75 6.37 12.49 9.68
C CYS A 75 4.90 12.49 9.22
N ALA A 76 4.02 11.81 9.95
CA ALA A 76 2.58 11.78 9.67
C ALA A 76 1.96 13.19 9.75
N LYS A 77 2.30 13.96 10.78
CA LYS A 77 1.85 15.33 10.91
C LYS A 77 2.29 16.18 9.72
N LEU A 78 3.57 16.09 9.32
CA LEU A 78 4.09 16.78 8.14
C LEU A 78 3.37 16.37 6.85
N ALA A 79 3.04 15.09 6.70
CA ALA A 79 2.31 14.60 5.54
C ALA A 79 0.89 15.17 5.45
N GLN A 80 0.16 15.21 6.57
CA GLN A 80 -1.16 15.84 6.61
C GLN A 80 -1.09 17.35 6.35
N GLU A 81 -0.13 18.06 6.95
CA GLU A 81 0.10 19.49 6.70
C GLU A 81 0.44 19.77 5.23
N ARG A 82 1.08 18.83 4.53
CA ARG A 82 1.40 18.91 3.11
C ARG A 82 0.18 18.62 2.22
N GLY A 83 -0.88 18.03 2.77
CA GLY A 83 -2.13 17.76 2.09
C GLY A 83 -2.28 16.36 1.51
N TYR A 84 -1.51 15.37 1.94
CA TYR A 84 -1.72 13.98 1.53
C TYR A 84 -3.09 13.46 1.98
N ASP A 85 -3.72 12.61 1.16
CA ASP A 85 -5.05 12.06 1.42
C ASP A 85 -5.02 10.82 2.31
N GLU A 86 -3.89 10.11 2.36
CA GLU A 86 -3.68 8.89 3.13
C GLU A 86 -2.20 8.75 3.52
N ILE A 87 -1.96 8.14 4.66
CA ILE A 87 -0.64 7.66 5.09
C ILE A 87 -0.65 6.15 5.11
N ASN A 88 0.37 5.53 4.54
CA ASN A 88 0.51 4.08 4.50
C ASN A 88 1.85 3.65 5.11
N LEU A 89 1.83 2.67 6.02
CA LEU A 89 3.04 2.07 6.57
C LEU A 89 3.44 0.83 5.76
N ASN A 90 4.69 0.78 5.33
CA ASN A 90 5.25 -0.39 4.64
C ASN A 90 5.64 -1.49 5.62
N VAL A 91 4.95 -2.62 5.54
CA VAL A 91 5.23 -3.86 6.27
C VAL A 91 5.39 -5.04 5.29
N GLY A 92 5.90 -4.77 4.09
CA GLY A 92 5.94 -5.79 3.03
C GLY A 92 7.21 -5.82 2.17
N CYS A 93 8.09 -4.81 2.27
CA CYS A 93 9.33 -4.77 1.49
C CYS A 93 10.40 -5.68 2.10
N PRO A 94 10.94 -6.67 1.34
CA PRO A 94 11.93 -7.63 1.86
C PRO A 94 13.37 -7.24 1.52
N SER A 95 13.67 -6.01 1.06
CA SER A 95 15.03 -5.65 0.64
C SER A 95 15.99 -5.57 1.81
N ASP A 96 17.26 -5.96 1.61
CA ASP A 96 18.31 -5.93 2.63
C ASP A 96 18.48 -4.54 3.26
N ARG A 97 18.41 -3.48 2.45
CA ARG A 97 18.48 -2.10 2.92
C ARG A 97 17.36 -1.78 3.92
N VAL A 98 16.15 -2.30 3.65
CA VAL A 98 14.98 -2.12 4.49
C VAL A 98 15.09 -2.93 5.76
N GLN A 99 15.55 -4.17 5.67
CA GLN A 99 15.77 -5.05 6.82
C GLN A 99 16.89 -4.52 7.75
N ASN A 100 17.99 -4.04 7.18
CA ASN A 100 19.06 -3.38 7.95
C ASN A 100 18.55 -2.13 8.69
N GLY A 101 17.56 -1.45 8.14
CA GLY A 101 16.84 -0.36 8.79
C GLY A 101 15.76 -0.81 9.79
N ARG A 102 15.57 -2.12 9.98
CA ARG A 102 14.55 -2.74 10.85
C ARG A 102 13.13 -2.26 10.56
N PHE A 103 12.75 -2.22 9.27
CA PHE A 103 11.38 -1.92 8.82
C PHE A 103 11.02 -2.78 7.59
N GLY A 104 9.83 -2.63 7.05
CA GLY A 104 9.33 -3.43 5.93
C GLY A 104 8.82 -4.81 6.35
N ALA A 105 9.09 -5.85 5.56
CA ALA A 105 8.50 -7.18 5.75
C ALA A 105 8.87 -7.83 7.10
N CYS A 106 10.06 -7.58 7.64
CA CYS A 106 10.48 -8.13 8.93
C CYS A 106 9.55 -7.69 10.09
N LEU A 107 8.88 -6.55 9.98
CA LEU A 107 7.92 -6.07 10.98
C LEU A 107 6.66 -6.95 11.09
N MET A 108 6.40 -7.88 10.16
CA MET A 108 5.33 -8.86 10.35
C MET A 108 5.57 -9.75 11.57
N GLY A 109 6.84 -9.93 11.97
CA GLY A 109 7.20 -10.63 13.21
C GLY A 109 7.06 -9.80 14.48
N GLU A 110 6.77 -8.50 14.37
CA GLU A 110 6.67 -7.56 15.49
C GLU A 110 5.30 -6.82 15.46
N PRO A 111 4.15 -7.53 15.51
CA PRO A 111 2.83 -6.90 15.31
C PRO A 111 2.50 -5.84 16.36
N ASP A 112 2.96 -5.98 17.60
CA ASP A 112 2.77 -4.98 18.66
C ASP A 112 3.50 -3.67 18.32
N LEU A 113 4.73 -3.73 17.81
CA LEU A 113 5.46 -2.55 17.37
C LEU A 113 4.76 -1.86 16.19
N VAL A 114 4.23 -2.62 15.22
CA VAL A 114 3.44 -2.07 14.12
C VAL A 114 2.18 -1.37 14.64
N ALA A 115 1.51 -1.98 15.61
CA ALA A 115 0.33 -1.39 16.25
C ALA A 115 0.68 -0.07 16.97
N GLU A 116 1.79 -0.02 17.72
CA GLU A 116 2.29 1.21 18.34
C GLU A 116 2.59 2.30 17.30
N CYS A 117 3.22 1.94 16.19
CA CYS A 117 3.50 2.87 15.09
C CYS A 117 2.22 3.45 14.49
N VAL A 118 1.24 2.59 14.21
CA VAL A 118 -0.05 3.04 13.65
C VAL A 118 -0.80 3.91 14.64
N ALA A 119 -0.89 3.52 15.91
CA ALA A 119 -1.55 4.29 16.96
C ALA A 119 -0.90 5.68 17.13
N ALA A 120 0.43 5.74 17.11
CA ALA A 120 1.17 6.99 17.24
C ALA A 120 0.91 7.96 16.06
N MET A 121 0.82 7.43 14.84
CA MET A 121 0.44 8.24 13.67
C MET A 121 -1.02 8.71 13.77
N ARG A 122 -1.96 7.82 14.05
CA ARG A 122 -3.40 8.15 14.18
C ARG A 122 -3.70 9.17 15.27
N ALA A 123 -2.89 9.21 16.32
CA ALA A 123 -3.05 10.18 17.40
C ALA A 123 -2.78 11.64 16.98
N VAL A 124 -2.15 11.87 15.84
CA VAL A 124 -1.70 13.21 15.40
C VAL A 124 -2.23 13.63 14.04
N VAL A 125 -3.01 12.76 13.36
CA VAL A 125 -3.61 13.06 12.05
C VAL A 125 -5.08 12.63 11.99
N ASP A 126 -5.85 13.29 11.12
CA ASP A 126 -7.26 12.96 10.83
C ASP A 126 -7.43 12.14 9.54
N ILE A 127 -6.39 12.12 8.68
CA ILE A 127 -6.41 11.33 7.45
C ILE A 127 -6.19 9.84 7.75
N PRO A 128 -6.66 8.91 6.88
CA PRO A 128 -6.49 7.48 7.07
C PRO A 128 -5.01 7.08 7.24
N VAL A 129 -4.74 6.21 8.23
CA VAL A 129 -3.46 5.54 8.42
C VAL A 129 -3.66 4.05 8.13
N THR A 130 -3.02 3.56 7.09
CA THR A 130 -3.21 2.22 6.52
C THR A 130 -1.93 1.41 6.53
N VAL A 131 -2.02 0.09 6.37
CA VAL A 131 -0.86 -0.79 6.36
C VAL A 131 -0.81 -1.61 5.06
N LYS A 132 0.36 -1.66 4.42
CA LYS A 132 0.62 -2.58 3.31
C LYS A 132 1.54 -3.70 3.75
N THR A 133 1.04 -4.92 3.74
CA THR A 133 1.74 -6.11 4.24
C THR A 133 1.81 -7.25 3.22
N ARG A 134 2.33 -8.39 3.64
CA ARG A 134 2.34 -9.67 2.92
C ARG A 134 1.49 -10.70 3.66
N ILE A 135 1.47 -11.96 3.18
CA ILE A 135 0.74 -13.06 3.82
C ILE A 135 1.62 -13.84 4.82
N GLY A 136 2.90 -13.52 4.92
CA GLY A 136 3.87 -14.17 5.83
C GLY A 136 5.30 -13.82 5.46
N ILE A 137 6.23 -14.25 6.30
CA ILE A 137 7.68 -14.10 6.14
C ILE A 137 8.38 -15.42 6.44
N ASP A 138 9.38 -15.80 5.63
CA ASP A 138 10.17 -17.01 5.79
C ASP A 138 9.29 -18.25 6.08
N ASP A 139 9.50 -18.96 7.18
CA ASP A 139 8.69 -20.11 7.61
C ASP A 139 7.47 -19.72 8.47
N GLN A 140 7.30 -18.43 8.77
CA GLN A 140 6.14 -17.90 9.47
C GLN A 140 5.07 -17.47 8.43
N ASP A 141 4.43 -18.45 7.82
CA ASP A 141 3.47 -18.23 6.74
C ASP A 141 2.15 -18.99 6.97
N SER A 142 1.84 -19.33 8.21
CA SER A 142 0.54 -19.91 8.55
C SER A 142 -0.59 -18.86 8.44
N TYR A 143 -1.83 -19.33 8.34
CA TYR A 143 -2.99 -18.45 8.36
C TYR A 143 -3.14 -17.75 9.71
N GLU A 144 -2.85 -18.47 10.80
CA GLU A 144 -2.87 -17.94 12.17
C GLU A 144 -1.88 -16.81 12.36
N PHE A 145 -0.68 -16.91 11.77
CA PHE A 145 0.31 -15.84 11.82
C PHE A 145 -0.21 -14.55 11.16
N LEU A 146 -0.81 -14.66 9.98
CA LEU A 146 -1.39 -13.51 9.29
C LEU A 146 -2.59 -12.94 10.07
N THR A 147 -3.48 -13.81 10.56
CA THR A 147 -4.66 -13.42 11.33
C THR A 147 -4.28 -12.69 12.61
N GLN A 148 -3.29 -13.20 13.35
CA GLN A 148 -2.77 -12.56 14.56
C GLN A 148 -2.15 -11.19 14.26
N PHE A 149 -1.39 -11.07 13.17
CA PHE A 149 -0.83 -9.79 12.73
C PHE A 149 -1.94 -8.78 12.45
N ILE A 150 -2.93 -9.13 11.62
CA ILE A 150 -4.04 -8.24 11.26
C ILE A 150 -4.84 -7.83 12.51
N ALA A 151 -5.23 -8.81 13.37
CA ALA A 151 -5.98 -8.55 14.59
C ALA A 151 -5.22 -7.60 15.53
N THR A 152 -3.93 -7.87 15.80
CA THR A 152 -3.14 -7.03 16.70
C THR A 152 -3.04 -5.59 16.21
N VAL A 153 -2.74 -5.40 14.91
CA VAL A 153 -2.58 -4.07 14.33
C VAL A 153 -3.94 -3.33 14.22
N ALA A 154 -5.02 -4.05 13.96
CA ALA A 154 -6.35 -3.48 13.94
C ALA A 154 -6.83 -3.08 15.35
N GLU A 155 -6.75 -4.00 16.32
CA GLU A 155 -7.31 -3.79 17.66
C GLU A 155 -6.47 -2.82 18.51
N LYS A 156 -5.14 -3.00 18.54
CA LYS A 156 -4.25 -2.16 19.35
C LYS A 156 -3.82 -0.89 18.63
N GLY A 157 -3.62 -0.95 17.31
CA GLY A 157 -3.19 0.19 16.48
C GLY A 157 -4.36 1.05 15.97
N GLY A 158 -5.56 0.49 15.94
CA GLY A 158 -6.72 1.11 15.33
C GLY A 158 -6.66 1.15 13.80
N CYS A 159 -5.88 0.26 13.16
CA CYS A 159 -5.81 0.19 11.71
C CYS A 159 -7.09 -0.40 11.12
N GLU A 160 -7.76 0.34 10.27
CA GLU A 160 -9.03 -0.08 9.66
C GLU A 160 -8.87 -0.58 8.21
N GLN A 161 -7.70 -0.34 7.59
CA GLN A 161 -7.48 -0.68 6.19
C GLN A 161 -6.11 -1.33 5.97
N PHE A 162 -6.13 -2.49 5.30
CA PHE A 162 -4.94 -3.25 4.94
C PHE A 162 -4.89 -3.55 3.44
N THR A 163 -3.71 -3.38 2.85
CA THR A 163 -3.40 -3.90 1.52
C THR A 163 -2.49 -5.11 1.65
N ILE A 164 -2.97 -6.28 1.26
CA ILE A 164 -2.27 -7.55 1.39
C ILE A 164 -1.64 -7.95 0.05
N HIS A 165 -0.30 -7.93 -0.03
CA HIS A 165 0.37 -8.58 -1.15
C HIS A 165 0.26 -10.09 -0.98
N ALA A 166 -0.47 -10.75 -1.87
CA ALA A 166 -0.84 -12.16 -1.76
C ALA A 166 0.33 -13.14 -1.99
N ARG A 167 1.54 -12.79 -1.55
CA ARG A 167 2.75 -13.61 -1.52
C ARG A 167 3.44 -13.45 -0.18
N LYS A 168 4.02 -14.53 0.36
CA LYS A 168 4.98 -14.41 1.46
C LYS A 168 6.27 -13.73 0.99
N ALA A 169 7.08 -13.26 1.92
CA ALA A 169 8.43 -12.77 1.65
C ALA A 169 9.48 -13.70 2.25
N TRP A 170 10.51 -14.01 1.47
CA TRP A 170 11.75 -14.52 2.02
C TRP A 170 12.64 -13.34 2.38
N LEU A 171 12.99 -13.23 3.66
CA LEU A 171 13.83 -12.15 4.18
C LEU A 171 15.30 -12.34 3.78
N SER A 172 15.71 -13.56 3.48
CA SER A 172 17.05 -13.88 2.97
C SER A 172 16.97 -14.82 1.76
N GLY A 173 18.01 -14.82 0.94
CA GLY A 173 18.15 -15.73 -0.19
C GLY A 173 17.42 -15.33 -1.48
N LEU A 174 16.51 -14.38 -1.45
CA LEU A 174 15.82 -13.86 -2.62
C LEU A 174 15.92 -12.33 -2.70
N SER A 175 16.26 -11.83 -3.87
CA SER A 175 16.16 -10.39 -4.17
C SER A 175 14.71 -9.88 -4.08
N PRO A 176 14.48 -8.56 -3.94
CA PRO A 176 13.14 -8.00 -3.99
C PRO A 176 12.37 -8.32 -5.27
N LYS A 177 13.06 -8.50 -6.40
CA LYS A 177 12.45 -8.92 -7.68
C LYS A 177 11.96 -10.35 -7.58
N GLU A 178 12.81 -11.27 -7.16
CA GLU A 178 12.48 -12.69 -6.99
C GLU A 178 11.36 -12.91 -5.98
N ASN A 179 11.32 -12.14 -4.89
CA ASN A 179 10.23 -12.11 -3.91
C ASN A 179 8.87 -11.68 -4.48
N ARG A 180 8.84 -11.11 -5.69
CA ARG A 180 7.60 -10.78 -6.41
C ARG A 180 7.22 -11.83 -7.47
N GLU A 181 8.05 -12.84 -7.66
CA GLU A 181 7.90 -13.83 -8.75
C GLU A 181 7.87 -15.27 -8.22
N ILE A 182 8.84 -15.65 -7.37
CA ILE A 182 9.04 -17.04 -6.93
C ILE A 182 7.99 -17.51 -5.91
N PRO A 183 7.72 -16.80 -4.78
CA PRO A 183 6.68 -17.25 -3.88
C PRO A 183 5.32 -17.26 -4.58
N PRO A 184 4.51 -18.33 -4.46
CA PRO A 184 3.23 -18.42 -5.14
C PRO A 184 2.24 -17.34 -4.64
N LEU A 185 1.31 -16.93 -5.51
CA LEU A 185 0.18 -16.09 -5.14
C LEU A 185 -0.87 -16.94 -4.41
N ASP A 186 -1.35 -16.44 -3.27
CA ASP A 186 -2.41 -17.05 -2.48
C ASP A 186 -3.51 -15.99 -2.18
N TYR A 187 -4.33 -15.73 -3.19
CA TYR A 187 -5.48 -14.82 -3.06
C TYR A 187 -6.56 -15.34 -2.10
N PRO A 188 -6.87 -16.67 -2.06
CA PRO A 188 -7.83 -17.23 -1.11
C PRO A 188 -7.56 -16.82 0.35
N ARG A 189 -6.29 -16.67 0.73
CA ARG A 189 -5.88 -16.24 2.07
C ARG A 189 -6.32 -14.79 2.37
N ALA A 190 -6.16 -13.88 1.41
CA ALA A 190 -6.66 -12.51 1.54
C ALA A 190 -8.19 -12.46 1.60
N TYR A 191 -8.89 -13.29 0.81
CA TYR A 191 -10.36 -13.38 0.87
C TYR A 191 -10.84 -13.91 2.21
N GLN A 192 -10.11 -14.86 2.81
CA GLN A 192 -10.44 -15.39 4.12
C GLN A 192 -10.27 -14.32 5.21
N ILE A 193 -9.21 -13.51 5.17
CA ILE A 193 -9.06 -12.35 6.08
C ILE A 193 -10.27 -11.42 5.99
N LYS A 194 -10.77 -11.11 4.78
CA LYS A 194 -11.98 -10.27 4.65
C LYS A 194 -13.22 -10.90 5.27
N ARG A 195 -13.38 -12.22 5.15
CA ARG A 195 -14.52 -12.93 5.78
C ARG A 195 -14.44 -12.93 7.30
N ASP A 196 -13.21 -13.11 7.85
CA ASP A 196 -12.99 -13.18 9.29
C ASP A 196 -12.99 -11.79 9.94
N PHE A 197 -12.64 -10.75 9.18
CA PHE A 197 -12.66 -9.34 9.60
C PHE A 197 -13.55 -8.49 8.68
N PRO A 198 -14.89 -8.72 8.65
CA PRO A 198 -15.78 -8.05 7.70
C PRO A 198 -15.84 -6.53 7.88
N HIS A 199 -15.51 -6.03 9.07
CA HIS A 199 -15.48 -4.60 9.41
C HIS A 199 -14.23 -3.89 8.90
N LEU A 200 -13.15 -4.62 8.58
CA LEU A 200 -11.93 -4.04 8.02
C LEU A 200 -12.04 -3.87 6.51
N THR A 201 -11.42 -2.84 6.00
CA THR A 201 -11.22 -2.63 4.58
C THR A 201 -9.99 -3.41 4.11
N ILE A 202 -10.18 -4.41 3.26
CA ILE A 202 -9.12 -5.28 2.76
C ILE A 202 -8.97 -5.12 1.25
N ALA A 203 -7.77 -4.72 0.83
CA ALA A 203 -7.37 -4.69 -0.57
C ALA A 203 -6.31 -5.77 -0.86
N VAL A 204 -6.31 -6.32 -2.06
CA VAL A 204 -5.28 -7.27 -2.51
C VAL A 204 -4.31 -6.62 -3.49
N ASN A 205 -3.06 -7.07 -3.43
CA ASN A 205 -2.00 -6.72 -4.35
C ASN A 205 -1.25 -7.98 -4.81
N GLY A 206 -0.67 -7.94 -5.98
CA GLY A 206 0.19 -8.98 -6.54
C GLY A 206 -0.41 -9.67 -7.77
N GLY A 207 0.31 -9.66 -8.88
CA GLY A 207 -0.02 -10.41 -10.09
C GLY A 207 -1.15 -9.87 -10.95
N VAL A 208 -1.96 -8.95 -10.52
CA VAL A 208 -3.12 -8.40 -11.26
C VAL A 208 -2.65 -7.67 -12.52
N LYS A 209 -3.15 -8.08 -13.70
CA LYS A 209 -2.71 -7.58 -15.00
C LYS A 209 -3.82 -6.97 -15.85
N SER A 210 -5.09 -7.12 -15.43
CA SER A 210 -6.21 -6.56 -16.17
C SER A 210 -7.31 -6.05 -15.24
N LEU A 211 -8.24 -5.26 -15.78
CA LEU A 211 -9.42 -4.81 -15.03
C LEU A 211 -10.43 -5.92 -14.81
N GLU A 212 -10.45 -6.94 -15.69
CA GLU A 212 -11.26 -8.14 -15.51
C GLU A 212 -10.81 -8.92 -14.28
N GLU A 213 -9.48 -9.14 -14.13
CA GLU A 213 -8.94 -9.75 -12.91
C GLU A 213 -9.24 -8.89 -11.67
N ALA A 214 -9.10 -7.57 -11.78
CA ALA A 214 -9.43 -6.67 -10.68
C ALA A 214 -10.91 -6.79 -10.26
N LYS A 215 -11.84 -6.88 -11.22
CA LYS A 215 -13.27 -7.08 -10.94
C LYS A 215 -13.55 -8.41 -10.24
N LEU A 216 -12.84 -9.48 -10.59
CA LEU A 216 -12.97 -10.77 -9.89
C LEU A 216 -12.56 -10.65 -8.42
N HIS A 217 -11.44 -9.99 -8.13
CA HIS A 217 -11.03 -9.74 -6.75
C HIS A 217 -12.03 -8.87 -5.98
N LEU A 218 -12.62 -7.86 -6.63
CA LEU A 218 -13.61 -6.97 -6.03
C LEU A 218 -14.96 -7.64 -5.69
N GLN A 219 -15.19 -8.89 -6.13
CA GLN A 219 -16.31 -9.69 -5.66
C GLN A 219 -16.09 -10.22 -4.23
N HIS A 220 -14.86 -10.25 -3.76
CA HIS A 220 -14.46 -10.81 -2.46
C HIS A 220 -13.85 -9.78 -1.51
N LEU A 221 -13.35 -8.67 -2.04
CA LEU A 221 -12.55 -7.67 -1.31
C LEU A 221 -13.06 -6.25 -1.60
N ASP A 222 -12.63 -5.32 -0.77
CA ASP A 222 -13.01 -3.90 -0.90
C ASP A 222 -12.16 -3.17 -1.94
N GLY A 223 -10.94 -3.67 -2.22
CA GLY A 223 -10.03 -3.00 -3.12
C GLY A 223 -9.00 -3.91 -3.80
N VAL A 224 -8.43 -3.38 -4.88
CA VAL A 224 -7.34 -3.99 -5.63
C VAL A 224 -6.24 -2.97 -5.86
N MET A 225 -5.00 -3.37 -5.59
CA MET A 225 -3.82 -2.56 -5.85
C MET A 225 -3.01 -3.17 -7.00
N ILE A 226 -2.89 -2.44 -8.10
CA ILE A 226 -2.12 -2.85 -9.28
C ILE A 226 -0.68 -2.34 -9.13
N GLY A 227 0.28 -3.24 -9.34
CA GLY A 227 1.71 -2.89 -9.30
C GLY A 227 2.28 -2.64 -10.69
N ARG A 228 3.23 -3.48 -11.08
CA ARG A 228 4.05 -3.34 -12.30
C ARG A 228 3.25 -3.11 -13.58
N GLU A 229 2.07 -3.69 -13.70
CA GLU A 229 1.22 -3.52 -14.88
C GLU A 229 0.80 -2.07 -15.09
N ALA A 230 0.50 -1.33 -14.00
CA ALA A 230 0.15 0.09 -14.11
C ALA A 230 1.30 0.94 -14.67
N TYR A 231 2.55 0.53 -14.47
CA TYR A 231 3.73 1.20 -15.01
C TYR A 231 4.06 0.75 -16.45
N GLN A 232 4.00 -0.56 -16.70
CA GLN A 232 4.38 -1.15 -18.00
C GLN A 232 3.30 -0.97 -19.06
N ASN A 233 2.03 -0.93 -18.65
CA ASN A 233 0.87 -0.72 -19.50
C ASN A 233 -0.09 0.31 -18.86
N PRO A 234 0.33 1.57 -18.70
CA PRO A 234 -0.43 2.58 -17.96
C PRO A 234 -1.79 2.89 -18.56
N TYR A 235 -1.99 2.64 -19.86
CA TYR A 235 -3.28 2.88 -20.51
C TYR A 235 -4.43 2.04 -19.92
N LEU A 236 -4.14 0.95 -19.22
CA LEU A 236 -5.09 0.21 -18.40
C LEU A 236 -5.86 1.16 -17.45
N LEU A 237 -5.21 2.21 -16.93
CA LEU A 237 -5.85 3.17 -16.03
C LEU A 237 -6.91 4.06 -16.71
N ALA A 238 -6.86 4.22 -18.04
CA ALA A 238 -7.81 5.06 -18.76
C ALA A 238 -9.27 4.57 -18.71
N GLU A 239 -9.46 3.28 -18.46
CA GLU A 239 -10.79 2.65 -18.37
C GLU A 239 -11.27 2.45 -16.93
N VAL A 240 -10.41 2.73 -15.92
CA VAL A 240 -10.70 2.49 -14.50
C VAL A 240 -11.89 3.28 -14.01
N ASP A 241 -11.98 4.56 -14.36
CA ASP A 241 -13.05 5.43 -13.89
C ASP A 241 -14.43 4.92 -14.34
N GLN A 242 -14.54 4.36 -15.54
CA GLN A 242 -15.77 3.73 -16.03
C GLN A 242 -15.98 2.33 -15.44
N GLN A 243 -14.97 1.47 -15.58
CA GLN A 243 -15.14 0.03 -15.35
C GLN A 243 -15.15 -0.35 -13.87
N ILE A 244 -14.45 0.42 -13.02
CA ILE A 244 -14.32 0.15 -11.58
C ILE A 244 -15.17 1.10 -10.74
N PHE A 245 -15.18 2.39 -11.10
CA PHE A 245 -15.91 3.42 -10.36
C PHE A 245 -17.30 3.74 -10.91
N GLY A 246 -17.65 3.23 -12.11
CA GLY A 246 -18.96 3.40 -12.71
C GLY A 246 -19.25 4.84 -13.16
N LEU A 247 -18.21 5.62 -13.44
CA LEU A 247 -18.38 7.01 -13.91
C LEU A 247 -18.65 7.06 -15.42
N GLU A 248 -19.50 7.98 -15.86
CA GLU A 248 -19.81 8.21 -17.28
C GLU A 248 -18.75 9.11 -17.96
N THR A 249 -17.49 9.06 -17.51
CA THR A 249 -16.41 9.84 -18.14
C THR A 249 -15.89 9.15 -19.39
N PRO A 250 -15.70 9.87 -20.51
CA PRO A 250 -15.16 9.27 -21.73
C PRO A 250 -13.75 8.71 -21.49
N VAL A 251 -13.51 7.48 -21.97
CA VAL A 251 -12.17 6.90 -21.98
C VAL A 251 -11.24 7.77 -22.83
N LYS A 252 -10.11 8.17 -22.28
CA LYS A 252 -9.13 8.98 -23.00
C LYS A 252 -8.51 8.16 -24.12
N LYS A 253 -8.62 8.68 -25.35
CA LYS A 253 -8.07 8.01 -26.54
C LYS A 253 -6.54 8.15 -26.56
N ARG A 254 -5.87 7.11 -27.07
CA ARG A 254 -4.47 7.24 -27.50
C ARG A 254 -4.44 8.16 -28.71
N SER A 255 -3.67 9.22 -28.65
CA SER A 255 -3.34 10.08 -29.78
C SER A 255 -2.23 9.45 -30.61
#